data_71c138dc656e2e363f0c51842db07cf8
#
_entry.id   71c138dc656e2e363f0c51842db07cf8
#
_cell.length_a   1.000
_cell.length_b   1.000
_cell.length_c   1.000
_cell.angle_alpha   90.00
_cell.angle_beta   90.00
_cell.angle_gamma   90.00
#
_symmetry.space_group_name_H-M   'P 1'
#
loop_
_entity.id
_entity.type
_entity.pdbx_description
1 polymer ?
#
loop_
_entity_poly.entity_id
_entity_poly.type
_entity_poly.pdbx_seq_one_letter_code
_entity_poly.pdbx_strand_id
1 'polypeptide(L)'
;MKTIFDIEITNEDLHDVNYKYQLELTSKLDGLDDDFNQEIINEIVLWKVNRYSFLDDETFSVLNKINKVDLVLDIELTTEILTKLLNTKGIQLAMASTILRFKNPDIYQIIDQRVYRFVYGIEMPKYFSSIEKQIDFYIEYLQKLKQVCIEKGIEFNLSDRIIYELDKLHNKEIKIKY
;
A
#
# COMPACT_ATOMS: atom_id res chain seq x y z
N MET A 1 0.33 36.74 -11.42
CA MET A 1 0.77 35.36 -11.79
C MET A 1 1.31 35.47 -13.20
N LYS A 2 2.54 35.04 -13.45
CA LYS A 2 3.11 35.03 -14.82
C LYS A 2 2.49 33.88 -15.63
N THR A 3 2.34 34.09 -16.91
CA THR A 3 1.87 33.10 -17.89
C THR A 3 2.98 32.80 -18.90
N ILE A 4 2.77 31.81 -19.76
CA ILE A 4 3.69 31.52 -20.86
C ILE A 4 3.94 32.73 -21.79
N PHE A 5 2.98 33.63 -21.86
CA PHE A 5 3.07 34.86 -22.68
C PHE A 5 3.87 35.97 -22.01
N ASP A 6 4.20 35.85 -20.74
CA ASP A 6 4.96 36.82 -19.94
C ASP A 6 6.45 36.47 -19.85
N ILE A 7 6.89 35.41 -20.53
CA ILE A 7 8.29 34.94 -20.56
C ILE A 7 8.78 34.73 -22.00
N GLU A 8 10.08 34.90 -22.20
CA GLU A 8 10.74 34.51 -23.42
C GLU A 8 11.24 33.08 -23.29
N ILE A 9 10.87 32.22 -24.25
CA ILE A 9 11.30 30.81 -24.30
C ILE A 9 12.60 30.76 -25.06
N THR A 10 13.65 30.29 -24.43
CA THR A 10 14.99 30.14 -25.02
C THR A 10 15.21 28.74 -25.61
N ASN A 11 16.24 28.57 -26.41
CA ASN A 11 16.61 27.25 -26.89
C ASN A 11 17.00 26.27 -25.76
N GLU A 12 17.54 26.76 -24.66
CA GLU A 12 17.85 25.96 -23.49
C GLU A 12 16.56 25.41 -22.84
N ASP A 13 15.51 26.23 -22.75
CA ASP A 13 14.21 25.81 -22.23
C ASP A 13 13.57 24.69 -23.07
N LEU A 14 13.87 24.64 -24.37
CA LEU A 14 13.31 23.64 -25.29
C LEU A 14 14.11 22.33 -25.34
N HIS A 15 15.39 22.36 -25.05
CA HIS A 15 16.29 21.20 -25.22
C HIS A 15 16.76 20.58 -23.91
N ASP A 16 16.73 21.32 -22.80
CA ASP A 16 17.19 20.84 -21.49
C ASP A 16 16.01 20.69 -20.51
N VAL A 17 14.95 19.99 -20.97
CA VAL A 17 13.79 19.71 -20.14
C VAL A 17 14.16 18.64 -19.10
N ASN A 18 14.55 19.08 -17.91
CA ASN A 18 14.86 18.20 -16.78
C ASN A 18 13.57 17.66 -16.13
N TYR A 19 12.75 16.95 -16.91
CA TYR A 19 11.53 16.33 -16.43
C TYR A 19 11.84 15.03 -15.68
N LYS A 20 11.66 15.05 -14.34
CA LYS A 20 12.03 13.92 -13.44
C LYS A 20 10.85 13.19 -12.82
N TYR A 21 9.65 13.45 -13.29
CA TYR A 21 8.46 12.82 -12.74
C TYR A 21 8.36 11.36 -13.17
N GLN A 22 8.51 10.43 -12.23
CA GLN A 22 8.39 8.97 -12.45
C GLN A 22 9.09 8.50 -13.74
N LEU A 23 10.39 8.82 -13.88
CA LEU A 23 11.17 8.66 -15.11
C LEU A 23 10.97 7.32 -15.81
N GLU A 24 11.03 6.22 -15.09
CA GLU A 24 10.93 4.86 -15.67
C GLU A 24 9.55 4.61 -16.27
N LEU A 25 8.48 4.94 -15.52
CA LEU A 25 7.12 4.79 -16.02
C LEU A 25 6.81 5.81 -17.12
N THR A 26 7.28 7.05 -17.00
CA THR A 26 7.15 8.06 -18.05
C THR A 26 7.80 7.59 -19.34
N SER A 27 9.04 7.10 -19.28
CA SER A 27 9.76 6.60 -20.46
C SER A 27 9.05 5.39 -21.10
N LYS A 28 8.51 4.50 -20.26
CA LYS A 28 7.71 3.36 -20.73
C LYS A 28 6.45 3.82 -21.47
N LEU A 29 5.69 4.75 -20.87
CA LEU A 29 4.43 5.25 -21.43
C LEU A 29 4.66 6.09 -22.71
N ASP A 30 5.71 6.89 -22.75
CA ASP A 30 6.07 7.68 -23.93
C ASP A 30 6.56 6.82 -25.11
N GLY A 31 7.06 5.62 -24.83
CA GLY A 31 7.53 4.65 -25.84
C GLY A 31 6.48 3.65 -26.31
N LEU A 32 5.19 3.80 -25.94
CA LEU A 32 4.15 2.87 -26.34
C LEU A 32 3.76 3.07 -27.80
N ASP A 33 3.90 2.00 -28.59
CA ASP A 33 3.41 1.91 -29.98
C ASP A 33 2.23 0.95 -30.13
N ASP A 34 1.82 0.30 -29.05
CA ASP A 34 0.76 -0.70 -29.06
C ASP A 34 -0.64 -0.10 -28.88
N ASP A 35 -1.67 -0.86 -29.29
CA ASP A 35 -3.07 -0.53 -28.98
C ASP A 35 -3.30 -0.50 -27.46
N PHE A 36 -4.01 0.50 -26.97
CA PHE A 36 -4.30 0.65 -25.56
C PHE A 36 -5.18 -0.51 -25.04
N ASN A 37 -4.74 -1.09 -23.93
CA ASN A 37 -5.45 -2.13 -23.19
C ASN A 37 -5.64 -1.71 -21.72
N GLN A 38 -6.31 -2.55 -20.92
CA GLN A 38 -6.61 -2.24 -19.53
C GLN A 38 -5.34 -2.07 -18.67
N GLU A 39 -4.26 -2.78 -18.97
CA GLU A 39 -2.99 -2.67 -18.24
C GLU A 39 -2.35 -1.31 -18.47
N ILE A 40 -2.31 -0.84 -19.71
CA ILE A 40 -1.81 0.50 -20.07
C ILE A 40 -2.64 1.59 -19.37
N ILE A 41 -3.96 1.48 -19.37
CA ILE A 41 -4.83 2.43 -18.66
C ILE A 41 -4.53 2.43 -17.17
N ASN A 42 -4.34 1.27 -16.54
CA ASN A 42 -3.99 1.17 -15.13
C ASN A 42 -2.62 1.84 -14.83
N GLU A 43 -1.63 1.66 -15.69
CA GLU A 43 -0.32 2.31 -15.55
C GLU A 43 -0.42 3.84 -15.68
N ILE A 44 -1.20 4.34 -16.64
CA ILE A 44 -1.46 5.77 -16.79
C ILE A 44 -2.13 6.36 -15.54
N VAL A 45 -3.11 5.64 -14.97
CA VAL A 45 -3.78 6.06 -13.72
C VAL A 45 -2.77 6.09 -12.56
N LEU A 46 -1.93 5.06 -12.40
CA LEU A 46 -0.90 5.01 -11.37
C LEU A 46 0.14 6.13 -11.54
N TRP A 47 0.54 6.41 -12.78
CA TRP A 47 1.40 7.54 -13.11
C TRP A 47 0.76 8.87 -12.68
N LYS A 48 -0.50 9.10 -13.05
CA LYS A 48 -1.21 10.36 -12.75
C LYS A 48 -1.37 10.61 -11.26
N VAL A 49 -1.61 9.57 -10.45
CA VAL A 49 -1.76 9.71 -8.99
C VAL A 49 -0.45 9.59 -8.22
N ASN A 50 0.68 9.45 -8.91
CA ASN A 50 2.03 9.30 -8.34
C ASN A 50 2.13 8.16 -7.31
N ARG A 51 1.57 7.01 -7.62
CA ARG A 51 1.53 5.84 -6.73
C ARG A 51 2.11 4.57 -7.36
N TYR A 52 2.95 4.74 -8.34
CA TYR A 52 3.69 3.62 -8.92
C TYR A 52 4.89 3.28 -8.04
N SER A 53 5.01 2.01 -7.67
CA SER A 53 6.12 1.51 -6.85
C SER A 53 6.80 0.36 -7.59
N PHE A 54 8.13 0.43 -7.67
CA PHE A 54 8.94 -0.65 -8.22
C PHE A 54 9.48 -1.51 -7.08
N LEU A 55 9.29 -2.81 -7.20
CA LEU A 55 9.94 -3.80 -6.37
C LEU A 55 11.10 -4.42 -7.16
N ASP A 56 12.22 -4.63 -6.51
CA ASP A 56 13.35 -5.36 -7.08
C ASP A 56 13.13 -6.89 -7.04
N ASP A 57 13.95 -7.62 -7.81
CA ASP A 57 13.85 -9.08 -7.92
C ASP A 57 14.06 -9.77 -6.56
N GLU A 58 14.88 -9.20 -5.69
CA GLU A 58 15.12 -9.73 -4.35
C GLU A 58 13.86 -9.64 -3.49
N THR A 59 13.18 -8.48 -3.52
CA THR A 59 11.90 -8.29 -2.83
C THR A 59 10.82 -9.24 -3.35
N PHE A 60 10.72 -9.41 -4.68
CA PHE A 60 9.81 -10.41 -5.26
C PHE A 60 10.18 -11.83 -4.85
N SER A 61 11.46 -12.18 -4.83
CA SER A 61 11.92 -13.53 -4.41
C SER A 61 11.51 -13.84 -2.97
N VAL A 62 11.67 -12.90 -2.05
CA VAL A 62 11.29 -13.08 -0.64
C VAL A 62 9.78 -13.09 -0.47
N LEU A 63 9.05 -12.16 -1.10
CA LEU A 63 7.58 -12.10 -1.07
C LEU A 63 6.96 -13.41 -1.59
N ASN A 64 7.56 -14.01 -2.62
CA ASN A 64 7.06 -15.25 -3.23
C ASN A 64 7.34 -16.51 -2.41
N LYS A 65 8.06 -16.43 -1.28
CA LYS A 65 8.16 -17.53 -0.31
C LYS A 65 6.85 -17.77 0.45
N ILE A 66 5.96 -16.77 0.52
CA ILE A 66 4.63 -16.95 1.12
C ILE A 66 3.77 -17.83 0.22
N ASN A 67 3.28 -18.96 0.75
CA ASN A 67 2.34 -19.83 0.07
C ASN A 67 0.90 -19.56 0.52
N LYS A 68 -0.05 -19.70 -0.40
CA LYS A 68 -1.50 -19.54 -0.09
C LYS A 68 -2.06 -20.60 0.84
N VAL A 69 -1.38 -21.73 0.98
CA VAL A 69 -1.79 -22.84 1.84
C VAL A 69 -1.21 -22.78 3.25
N ASP A 70 -0.32 -21.83 3.52
CA ASP A 70 0.22 -21.64 4.86
C ASP A 70 -0.87 -21.09 5.79
N LEU A 71 -0.92 -21.62 7.01
CA LEU A 71 -1.93 -21.24 8.02
C LEU A 71 -1.30 -20.58 9.26
N VAL A 72 0.04 -20.57 9.32
CA VAL A 72 0.80 -20.05 10.46
C VAL A 72 1.62 -18.85 10.03
N LEU A 73 1.58 -17.79 10.83
CA LEU A 73 2.40 -16.59 10.61
C LEU A 73 3.86 -16.92 10.90
N ASP A 74 4.69 -16.88 9.87
CA ASP A 74 6.15 -16.87 9.99
C ASP A 74 6.61 -15.43 10.27
N ILE A 75 7.01 -15.17 11.51
CA ILE A 75 7.39 -13.82 11.97
C ILE A 75 8.70 -13.37 11.31
N GLU A 76 9.67 -14.26 11.12
CA GLU A 76 10.97 -13.92 10.54
C GLU A 76 10.79 -13.55 9.05
N LEU A 77 10.12 -14.41 8.29
CA LEU A 77 9.80 -14.14 6.89
C LEU A 77 8.95 -12.87 6.74
N THR A 78 7.94 -12.68 7.59
CA THR A 78 7.09 -11.49 7.57
C THR A 78 7.88 -10.23 7.83
N THR A 79 8.80 -10.27 8.79
CA THR A 79 9.69 -9.14 9.12
C THR A 79 10.62 -8.82 7.96
N GLU A 80 11.23 -9.84 7.32
CA GLU A 80 12.08 -9.64 6.15
C GLU A 80 11.31 -8.96 5.01
N ILE A 81 10.12 -9.47 4.68
CA ILE A 81 9.28 -8.92 3.60
C ILE A 81 8.85 -7.49 3.91
N LEU A 82 8.33 -7.24 5.11
CA LEU A 82 7.88 -5.89 5.50
C LEU A 82 9.02 -4.89 5.52
N THR A 83 10.22 -5.29 5.94
CA THR A 83 11.42 -4.43 5.90
C THR A 83 11.71 -4.00 4.46
N LYS A 84 11.68 -4.91 3.50
CA LYS A 84 11.91 -4.60 2.08
C LYS A 84 10.79 -3.71 1.52
N LEU A 85 9.52 -4.06 1.75
CA LEU A 85 8.38 -3.30 1.27
C LEU A 85 8.36 -1.87 1.83
N LEU A 86 8.58 -1.68 3.14
CA LEU A 86 8.55 -0.37 3.78
C LEU A 86 9.75 0.53 3.43
N ASN A 87 10.86 -0.05 2.96
CA ASN A 87 11.97 0.69 2.37
C ASN A 87 11.73 1.07 0.90
N THR A 88 10.72 0.48 0.26
CA THR A 88 10.39 0.80 -1.14
C THR A 88 9.62 2.11 -1.22
N LYS A 89 10.07 3.00 -2.11
CA LYS A 89 9.41 4.29 -2.33
C LYS A 89 7.94 4.11 -2.72
N GLY A 90 7.05 4.80 -2.00
CA GLY A 90 5.60 4.77 -2.28
C GLY A 90 4.84 3.68 -1.54
N ILE A 91 5.52 2.77 -0.85
CA ILE A 91 4.89 1.73 -0.04
C ILE A 91 4.94 2.12 1.43
N GLN A 92 3.78 2.36 2.01
CA GLN A 92 3.57 2.53 3.45
C GLN A 92 2.89 1.28 4.02
N LEU A 93 2.76 1.20 5.34
CA LEU A 93 2.25 0.03 6.05
C LEU A 93 0.89 -0.47 5.53
N ALA A 94 -0.05 0.44 5.23
CA ALA A 94 -1.34 0.07 4.67
C ALA A 94 -1.20 -0.62 3.30
N MET A 95 -0.31 -0.14 2.43
CA MET A 95 -0.05 -0.76 1.14
C MET A 95 0.70 -2.09 1.30
N ALA A 96 1.72 -2.14 2.16
CA ALA A 96 2.46 -3.38 2.45
C ALA A 96 1.51 -4.48 2.97
N SER A 97 0.63 -4.15 3.92
CA SER A 97 -0.38 -5.09 4.44
C SER A 97 -1.38 -5.53 3.36
N THR A 98 -1.73 -4.65 2.42
CA THR A 98 -2.59 -4.99 1.29
C THR A 98 -1.91 -6.01 0.37
N ILE A 99 -0.63 -5.83 0.06
CA ILE A 99 0.16 -6.79 -0.74
C ILE A 99 0.18 -8.15 -0.05
N LEU A 100 0.49 -8.19 1.25
CA LEU A 100 0.54 -9.42 2.03
C LEU A 100 -0.83 -10.13 2.08
N ARG A 101 -1.90 -9.38 2.28
CA ARG A 101 -3.27 -9.91 2.31
C ARG A 101 -3.65 -10.59 0.99
N PHE A 102 -3.31 -10.00 -0.15
CA PHE A 102 -3.57 -10.62 -1.43
C PHE A 102 -2.66 -11.82 -1.72
N LYS A 103 -1.50 -11.89 -1.07
CA LYS A 103 -0.60 -13.05 -1.16
C LYS A 103 -1.14 -14.24 -0.38
N ASN A 104 -1.59 -14.03 0.88
CA ASN A 104 -2.23 -15.06 1.71
C ASN A 104 -3.22 -14.45 2.70
N PRO A 105 -4.55 -14.49 2.42
CA PRO A 105 -5.59 -13.90 3.28
C PRO A 105 -5.84 -14.67 4.58
N ASP A 106 -5.39 -15.91 4.69
CA ASP A 106 -5.60 -16.72 5.90
C ASP A 106 -4.59 -16.38 7.01
N ILE A 107 -3.51 -15.64 6.64
CA ILE A 107 -2.47 -15.18 7.57
C ILE A 107 -2.47 -13.67 7.71
N TYR A 108 -2.68 -12.92 6.62
CA TYR A 108 -2.51 -11.48 6.58
C TYR A 108 -3.82 -10.75 6.31
N GLN A 109 -4.02 -9.63 6.99
CA GLN A 109 -5.16 -8.76 6.81
C GLN A 109 -4.72 -7.30 6.61
N ILE A 110 -5.52 -6.54 5.89
CA ILE A 110 -5.23 -5.12 5.64
C ILE A 110 -5.35 -4.35 6.95
N ILE A 111 -4.31 -3.59 7.30
CA ILE A 111 -4.42 -2.62 8.36
C ILE A 111 -4.96 -1.30 7.80
N ASP A 112 -6.17 -0.97 8.20
CA ASP A 112 -6.89 0.23 7.80
C ASP A 112 -7.34 1.00 9.03
N GLN A 113 -7.44 2.32 8.94
CA GLN A 113 -7.84 3.16 10.08
C GLN A 113 -9.23 2.83 10.63
N ARG A 114 -10.18 2.41 9.77
CA ARG A 114 -11.52 2.00 10.19
C ARG A 114 -11.49 0.69 10.93
N VAL A 115 -10.83 -0.31 10.35
CA VAL A 115 -10.66 -1.62 10.97
C VAL A 115 -9.94 -1.48 12.30
N TYR A 116 -8.84 -0.75 12.34
CA TYR A 116 -8.07 -0.53 13.55
C TYR A 116 -8.91 0.12 14.66
N ARG A 117 -9.55 1.27 14.38
CA ARG A 117 -10.34 1.96 15.40
C ARG A 117 -11.53 1.14 15.89
N PHE A 118 -12.15 0.32 15.03
CA PHE A 118 -13.28 -0.51 15.41
C PHE A 118 -12.86 -1.69 16.28
N VAL A 119 -11.63 -2.19 16.10
CA VAL A 119 -11.04 -3.27 16.92
C VAL A 119 -10.49 -2.76 18.24
N TYR A 120 -9.85 -1.58 18.24
CA TYR A 120 -9.13 -1.07 19.41
C TYR A 120 -9.87 0.03 20.18
N GLY A 121 -10.90 0.63 19.61
CA GLY A 121 -11.62 1.77 20.19
C GLY A 121 -10.84 3.09 20.19
N ILE A 122 -9.70 3.15 19.51
CA ILE A 122 -8.82 4.33 19.42
C ILE A 122 -8.37 4.57 17.96
N GLU A 123 -7.92 5.80 17.67
CA GLU A 123 -7.36 6.11 16.35
C GLU A 123 -6.02 5.37 16.14
N MET A 124 -5.77 4.93 14.91
CA MET A 124 -4.49 4.32 14.54
C MET A 124 -3.36 5.36 14.60
N PRO A 125 -2.17 5.00 15.10
CA PRO A 125 -1.01 5.89 15.09
C PRO A 125 -0.68 6.38 13.66
N LYS A 126 -0.39 7.67 13.53
CA LYS A 126 -0.02 8.28 12.24
C LYS A 126 1.48 8.19 11.94
N TYR A 127 2.28 8.11 12.98
CA TYR A 127 3.74 8.14 12.88
C TYR A 127 4.36 7.02 13.71
N PHE A 128 5.43 6.46 13.18
CA PHE A 128 6.26 5.48 13.86
C PHE A 128 7.72 5.97 13.87
N SER A 129 8.43 5.69 14.93
CA SER A 129 9.83 6.12 15.07
C SER A 129 10.80 5.34 14.19
N SER A 130 10.41 4.14 13.73
CA SER A 130 11.23 3.30 12.85
C SER A 130 10.35 2.29 12.08
N ILE A 131 10.96 1.62 11.10
CA ILE A 131 10.34 0.52 10.35
C ILE A 131 10.07 -0.66 11.27
N GLU A 132 10.97 -1.00 12.16
CA GLU A 132 10.80 -2.09 13.13
C GLU A 132 9.54 -1.88 13.98
N LYS A 133 9.30 -0.63 14.43
CA LYS A 133 8.10 -0.29 15.18
C LYS A 133 6.81 -0.42 14.34
N GLN A 134 6.87 -0.17 13.05
CA GLN A 134 5.74 -0.42 12.15
C GLN A 134 5.47 -1.92 12.00
N ILE A 135 6.52 -2.72 11.91
CA ILE A 135 6.43 -4.18 11.78
C ILE A 135 5.85 -4.80 13.06
N ASP A 136 6.40 -4.44 14.22
CA ASP A 136 5.90 -4.88 15.52
C ASP A 136 4.40 -4.56 15.66
N PHE A 137 4.03 -3.33 15.37
CA PHE A 137 2.65 -2.85 15.41
C PHE A 137 1.72 -3.66 14.49
N TYR A 138 2.17 -4.00 13.29
CA TYR A 138 1.38 -4.79 12.37
C TYR A 138 1.23 -6.25 12.84
N ILE A 139 2.27 -6.85 13.37
CA ILE A 139 2.23 -8.22 13.92
C ILE A 139 1.26 -8.27 15.12
N GLU A 140 1.35 -7.31 16.04
CA GLU A 140 0.42 -7.18 17.16
C GLU A 140 -1.04 -7.00 16.69
N TYR A 141 -1.23 -6.17 15.65
CA TYR A 141 -2.56 -5.99 15.03
C TYR A 141 -3.12 -7.32 14.49
N LEU A 142 -2.33 -8.10 13.75
CA LEU A 142 -2.78 -9.40 13.22
C LEU A 142 -3.19 -10.36 14.36
N GLN A 143 -2.41 -10.42 15.43
CA GLN A 143 -2.70 -11.26 16.59
C GLN A 143 -4.00 -10.83 17.28
N LYS A 144 -4.17 -9.54 17.51
CA LYS A 144 -5.39 -8.98 18.11
C LYS A 144 -6.61 -9.21 17.22
N LEU A 145 -6.48 -8.97 15.92
CA LEU A 145 -7.55 -9.19 14.96
C LEU A 145 -7.98 -10.66 14.93
N LYS A 146 -7.03 -11.59 14.94
CA LYS A 146 -7.31 -13.03 14.99
C LYS A 146 -8.08 -13.42 16.24
N GLN A 147 -7.71 -12.86 17.39
CA GLN A 147 -8.43 -13.06 18.64
C GLN A 147 -9.88 -12.55 18.55
N VAL A 148 -10.08 -11.32 18.04
CA VAL A 148 -11.43 -10.75 17.85
C VAL A 148 -12.26 -11.60 16.89
N CYS A 149 -11.66 -12.11 15.81
CA CYS A 149 -12.34 -12.98 14.87
C CYS A 149 -12.87 -14.27 15.55
N ILE A 150 -12.04 -14.89 16.37
CA ILE A 150 -12.44 -16.09 17.16
C ILE A 150 -13.59 -15.74 18.11
N GLU A 151 -13.48 -14.66 18.87
CA GLU A 151 -14.51 -14.22 19.84
C GLU A 151 -15.85 -13.86 19.19
N LYS A 152 -15.81 -13.32 17.94
CA LYS A 152 -17.00 -12.84 17.22
C LYS A 152 -17.52 -13.79 16.16
N GLY A 153 -16.87 -14.93 15.93
CA GLY A 153 -17.24 -15.89 14.89
C GLY A 153 -17.06 -15.34 13.47
N ILE A 154 -16.06 -14.47 13.26
CA ILE A 154 -15.73 -13.89 11.96
C ILE A 154 -14.64 -14.73 11.30
N GLU A 155 -14.81 -15.08 10.03
CA GLU A 155 -13.75 -15.71 9.24
C GLU A 155 -12.60 -14.75 9.06
N PHE A 156 -11.37 -15.17 9.43
CA PHE A 156 -10.20 -14.29 9.44
C PHE A 156 -9.89 -13.71 8.06
N ASN A 157 -10.00 -14.50 7.02
CA ASN A 157 -9.72 -14.10 5.64
C ASN A 157 -10.71 -13.07 5.05
N LEU A 158 -11.83 -12.80 5.75
CA LEU A 158 -12.81 -11.79 5.41
C LEU A 158 -12.87 -10.64 6.43
N SER A 159 -12.08 -10.72 7.49
CA SER A 159 -12.22 -9.84 8.66
C SER A 159 -12.00 -8.36 8.35
N ASP A 160 -11.01 -8.03 7.51
CA ASP A 160 -10.74 -6.65 7.11
C ASP A 160 -11.96 -6.00 6.45
N ARG A 161 -12.64 -6.72 5.57
CA ARG A 161 -13.82 -6.24 4.84
C ARG A 161 -15.05 -6.15 5.72
N ILE A 162 -15.32 -7.19 6.50
CA ILE A 162 -16.48 -7.24 7.40
C ILE A 162 -16.38 -6.11 8.44
N ILE A 163 -15.24 -5.98 9.11
CA ILE A 163 -15.02 -4.98 10.15
C ILE A 163 -15.01 -3.57 9.56
N TYR A 164 -14.45 -3.38 8.37
CA TYR A 164 -14.50 -2.10 7.65
C TYR A 164 -15.94 -1.64 7.39
N GLU A 165 -16.82 -2.52 6.90
CA GLU A 165 -18.22 -2.19 6.66
C GLU A 165 -19.00 -1.99 7.97
N LEU A 166 -18.71 -2.76 9.02
CA LEU A 166 -19.29 -2.55 10.34
C LEU A 166 -18.91 -1.17 10.93
N ASP A 167 -17.65 -0.75 10.79
CA ASP A 167 -17.24 0.59 11.20
C ASP A 167 -18.01 1.68 10.44
N LYS A 168 -18.17 1.54 9.13
CA LYS A 168 -18.96 2.47 8.31
C LYS A 168 -20.42 2.54 8.77
N LEU A 169 -20.98 1.43 9.17
CA LEU A 169 -22.36 1.35 9.63
C LEU A 169 -22.54 2.02 10.99
N HIS A 170 -21.69 1.70 11.96
CA HIS A 170 -21.84 2.11 13.35
C HIS A 170 -21.18 3.45 13.69
N ASN A 171 -20.17 3.86 12.95
CA ASN A 171 -19.39 5.08 13.17
C ASN A 171 -19.56 6.13 12.06
N LYS A 172 -20.74 6.20 11.42
CA LYS A 172 -21.02 7.11 10.29
C LYS A 172 -20.65 8.56 10.56
N GLU A 173 -20.94 9.03 11.77
CA GLU A 173 -20.75 10.44 12.17
C GLU A 173 -19.30 10.73 12.57
N ILE A 174 -18.47 9.72 12.76
CA ILE A 174 -17.08 9.87 13.18
C ILE A 174 -16.17 9.92 11.96
N LYS A 175 -15.74 11.14 11.59
CA LYS A 175 -14.81 11.34 10.47
C LYS A 175 -13.43 10.74 10.79
N ILE A 176 -12.85 10.07 9.80
CA ILE A 176 -11.43 9.66 9.87
C ILE A 176 -10.58 10.90 9.63
N LYS A 177 -9.58 11.10 10.47
CA LYS A 177 -8.57 12.15 10.30
C LYS A 177 -7.34 11.54 9.60
N TYR A 178 -7.22 11.77 8.32
CA TYR A 178 -6.06 11.37 7.53
C TYR A 178 -4.83 12.25 7.80
#